data_03c5da10fd6379bd1abeb72f5b83d250
#
_entry.id   03c5da10fd6379bd1abeb72f5b83d250
#
_cell.length_a   1.000
_cell.length_b   1.000
_cell.length_c   1.000
_cell.angle_alpha   90.00
_cell.angle_beta   90.00
_cell.angle_gamma   90.00
#
_symmetry.space_group_name_H-M   'P 1'
#
loop_
_entity.id
_entity.type
_entity.pdbx_description
1 polymer ?
#
loop_
_entity_poly.entity_id
_entity_poly.type
_entity_poly.pdbx_seq_one_letter_code
_entity_poly.pdbx_strand_id
1 'polypeptide(L)'
;IDGFIYYYEISLLPEKILSEKLIVENTSMAYDVFTRESGQPIKFDTDYFSKEDIDFMRFVEKATRDNEPFLTNANKLNAAKLSPLYDWFANKLTIIFPQSMFTQRVRYADPGDILSKNAVTLMTELHTGIDHFETVVVPKDNIPLPKEIIDSLIEQWQKTGEPVRWGDCM
;
A
#
# COMPACT_ATOMS: atom_id res chain seq x y z
N ILE A 1 -3.39 1.10 -13.50
CA ILE A 1 -2.70 -0.19 -13.68
C ILE A 1 -2.80 -0.53 -15.16
N ASP A 2 -1.69 -0.74 -15.85
CA ASP A 2 -1.62 -1.18 -17.26
C ASP A 2 -2.50 -0.39 -18.25
N GLY A 3 -2.61 0.94 -18.06
CA GLY A 3 -3.42 1.82 -18.92
C GLY A 3 -4.91 1.87 -18.55
N PHE A 4 -5.31 1.21 -17.48
CA PHE A 4 -6.67 1.29 -16.93
C PHE A 4 -6.70 2.12 -15.65
N ILE A 5 -7.80 2.85 -15.46
CA ILE A 5 -8.14 3.55 -14.23
C ILE A 5 -9.17 2.71 -13.48
N TYR A 6 -8.95 2.52 -12.20
CA TYR A 6 -9.82 1.73 -11.31
C TYR A 6 -10.42 2.65 -10.26
N TYR A 7 -11.74 2.64 -10.16
CA TYR A 7 -12.48 3.28 -9.08
C TYR A 7 -13.06 2.19 -8.19
N TYR A 8 -12.54 2.08 -6.98
CA TYR A 8 -13.04 1.12 -6.01
C TYR A 8 -13.59 1.86 -4.81
N GLU A 9 -14.85 1.61 -4.52
CA GLU A 9 -15.58 2.20 -3.41
C GLU A 9 -16.10 1.11 -2.49
N ILE A 10 -15.93 1.29 -1.18
CA ILE A 10 -16.46 0.37 -0.17
C ILE A 10 -17.04 1.17 1.00
N SER A 11 -18.25 0.80 1.41
CA SER A 11 -18.89 1.29 2.63
C SER A 11 -19.12 0.12 3.57
N LEU A 12 -18.66 0.26 4.81
CA LEU A 12 -18.68 -0.86 5.75
C LEU A 12 -19.02 -0.41 7.18
N LEU A 13 -19.60 -1.32 7.93
CA LEU A 13 -19.68 -1.32 9.38
C LEU A 13 -18.78 -2.43 9.93
N PRO A 14 -18.46 -2.45 11.24
CA PRO A 14 -17.64 -3.52 11.82
C PRO A 14 -18.14 -4.93 11.51
N GLU A 15 -19.47 -5.08 11.42
CA GLU A 15 -20.12 -6.39 11.28
C GLU A 15 -20.47 -6.75 9.84
N LYS A 16 -20.49 -5.77 8.92
CA LYS A 16 -20.91 -6.04 7.53
C LYS A 16 -20.45 -4.98 6.52
N ILE A 17 -20.35 -5.41 5.27
CA ILE A 17 -20.22 -4.53 4.11
C ILE A 17 -21.60 -4.02 3.71
N LEU A 18 -21.76 -2.71 3.64
CA LEU A 18 -23.00 -2.08 3.19
C LEU A 18 -23.07 -2.01 1.68
N SER A 19 -21.99 -1.56 1.06
CA SER A 19 -21.85 -1.51 -0.40
C SER A 19 -20.39 -1.71 -0.80
N GLU A 20 -20.18 -2.26 -1.99
CA GLU A 20 -18.87 -2.45 -2.59
C GLU A 20 -19.02 -2.33 -4.10
N LYS A 21 -18.23 -1.46 -4.73
CA LYS A 21 -18.33 -1.18 -6.15
C LYS A 21 -16.95 -1.06 -6.78
N LEU A 22 -16.84 -1.61 -7.99
CA LEU A 22 -15.65 -1.49 -8.83
C LEU A 22 -16.04 -1.02 -10.23
N ILE A 23 -15.44 0.09 -10.64
CA ILE A 23 -15.50 0.57 -12.03
C ILE A 23 -14.08 0.50 -12.59
N VAL A 24 -13.97 0.05 -13.84
CA VAL A 24 -12.72 0.03 -14.60
C VAL A 24 -12.93 0.79 -15.90
N GLU A 25 -12.09 1.76 -16.16
CA GLU A 25 -12.16 2.53 -17.39
C GLU A 25 -10.81 2.65 -18.09
N ASN A 26 -10.87 2.86 -19.39
CA ASN A 26 -9.75 3.26 -20.22
C ASN A 26 -10.20 4.42 -21.13
N THR A 27 -9.33 4.84 -22.06
CA THR A 27 -9.63 5.95 -23.01
C THR A 27 -10.88 5.77 -23.85
N SER A 28 -11.43 4.55 -23.96
CA SER A 28 -12.51 4.22 -24.90
C SER A 28 -13.75 3.62 -24.24
N MET A 29 -13.63 3.02 -23.06
CA MET A 29 -14.70 2.26 -22.43
C MET A 29 -14.65 2.41 -20.90
N ALA A 30 -15.81 2.36 -20.28
CA ALA A 30 -16.00 2.26 -18.84
C ALA A 30 -16.90 1.07 -18.52
N TYR A 31 -16.48 0.22 -17.57
CA TYR A 31 -17.21 -0.96 -17.12
C TYR A 31 -17.57 -0.81 -15.65
N ASP A 32 -18.84 -1.00 -15.30
CA ASP A 32 -19.28 -1.14 -13.91
C ASP A 32 -19.10 -2.60 -13.47
N VAL A 33 -17.83 -3.00 -13.26
CA VAL A 33 -17.36 -4.41 -13.16
C VAL A 33 -18.21 -5.21 -12.21
N PHE A 34 -18.45 -4.67 -10.99
CA PHE A 34 -19.44 -5.22 -10.07
C PHE A 34 -19.98 -4.16 -9.12
N THR A 35 -21.22 -4.37 -8.71
CA THR A 35 -21.87 -3.60 -7.64
C THR A 35 -22.53 -4.55 -6.66
N ARG A 36 -22.12 -4.47 -5.39
CA ARG A 36 -22.67 -5.20 -4.25
C ARG A 36 -23.39 -4.25 -3.34
N GLU A 37 -24.60 -4.61 -2.96
CA GLU A 37 -25.39 -3.95 -1.92
C GLU A 37 -25.78 -4.99 -0.85
N SER A 38 -25.75 -4.59 0.43
CA SER A 38 -26.11 -5.50 1.54
C SER A 38 -27.48 -6.09 1.33
N GLY A 39 -27.57 -7.43 1.38
CA GLY A 39 -28.82 -8.16 1.23
C GLY A 39 -29.36 -8.27 -0.20
N GLN A 40 -28.60 -7.83 -1.19
CA GLN A 40 -28.95 -7.94 -2.60
C GLN A 40 -27.92 -8.80 -3.35
N PRO A 41 -28.32 -9.51 -4.42
CA PRO A 41 -27.35 -10.19 -5.29
C PRO A 41 -26.39 -9.19 -5.93
N ILE A 42 -25.12 -9.58 -6.06
CA ILE A 42 -24.10 -8.77 -6.71
C ILE A 42 -24.45 -8.63 -8.20
N LYS A 43 -24.40 -7.39 -8.71
CA LYS A 43 -24.54 -7.12 -10.14
C LYS A 43 -23.15 -7.21 -10.78
N PHE A 44 -23.02 -7.94 -11.88
CA PHE A 44 -21.80 -8.08 -12.67
C PHE A 44 -22.02 -7.55 -14.08
N ASP A 45 -21.01 -6.88 -14.59
CA ASP A 45 -21.01 -6.39 -15.97
C ASP A 45 -20.78 -7.55 -16.94
N THR A 46 -21.73 -7.73 -17.89
CA THR A 46 -21.69 -8.82 -18.88
C THR A 46 -20.78 -8.52 -20.07
N ASP A 47 -20.37 -7.26 -20.25
CA ASP A 47 -19.40 -6.88 -21.29
C ASP A 47 -17.97 -7.02 -20.77
N TYR A 48 -17.77 -6.91 -19.46
CA TYR A 48 -16.48 -7.12 -18.81
C TYR A 48 -16.19 -8.61 -18.54
N PHE A 49 -17.19 -9.37 -18.10
CA PHE A 49 -17.08 -10.78 -17.75
C PHE A 49 -17.69 -11.68 -18.84
N SER A 50 -17.01 -12.77 -19.16
CA SER A 50 -17.63 -13.86 -19.93
C SER A 50 -18.71 -14.56 -19.11
N LYS A 51 -19.51 -15.39 -19.77
CA LYS A 51 -20.53 -16.18 -19.07
C LYS A 51 -19.91 -17.12 -18.03
N GLU A 52 -18.80 -17.77 -18.37
CA GLU A 52 -18.09 -18.66 -17.44
C GLU A 52 -17.54 -17.89 -16.24
N ASP A 53 -17.01 -16.66 -16.45
CA ASP A 53 -16.56 -15.80 -15.37
C ASP A 53 -17.72 -15.45 -14.43
N ILE A 54 -18.90 -15.09 -14.98
CA ILE A 54 -20.07 -14.75 -14.18
C ILE A 54 -20.54 -15.95 -13.35
N ASP A 55 -20.59 -17.14 -13.92
CA ASP A 55 -20.95 -18.36 -13.21
C ASP A 55 -19.98 -18.61 -12.03
N PHE A 56 -18.68 -18.40 -12.27
CA PHE A 56 -17.67 -18.46 -11.21
C PHE A 56 -17.85 -17.36 -10.17
N MET A 57 -18.09 -16.10 -10.58
CA MET A 57 -18.34 -15.00 -9.65
C MET A 57 -19.59 -15.22 -8.79
N ARG A 58 -20.63 -15.89 -9.32
CA ARG A 58 -21.80 -16.31 -8.54
C ARG A 58 -21.46 -17.34 -7.46
N PHE A 59 -20.51 -18.22 -7.73
CA PHE A 59 -19.99 -19.14 -6.71
C PHE A 59 -19.19 -18.36 -5.64
N VAL A 60 -18.32 -17.44 -6.05
CA VAL A 60 -17.54 -16.57 -5.14
C VAL A 60 -18.47 -15.75 -4.25
N GLU A 61 -19.53 -15.17 -4.83
CA GLU A 61 -20.56 -14.40 -4.11
C GLU A 61 -21.17 -15.23 -2.95
N LYS A 62 -21.60 -16.46 -3.24
CA LYS A 62 -22.19 -17.36 -2.24
C LYS A 62 -21.19 -17.77 -1.14
N ALA A 63 -19.89 -17.77 -1.45
CA ALA A 63 -18.84 -18.09 -0.51
C ALA A 63 -18.35 -16.86 0.28
N THR A 64 -18.80 -15.64 -0.09
CA THR A 64 -18.36 -14.39 0.54
C THR A 64 -19.22 -14.09 1.76
N ARG A 65 -18.58 -13.87 2.90
CA ARG A 65 -19.25 -13.47 4.14
C ARG A 65 -19.73 -12.02 4.07
N ASP A 66 -20.74 -11.69 4.89
CA ASP A 66 -21.30 -10.34 4.93
C ASP A 66 -20.29 -9.27 5.37
N ASN A 67 -19.32 -9.62 6.19
CA ASN A 67 -18.27 -8.73 6.69
C ASN A 67 -16.94 -8.85 5.92
N GLU A 68 -16.91 -9.56 4.81
CA GLU A 68 -15.73 -9.73 3.98
C GLU A 68 -15.91 -9.00 2.64
N PRO A 69 -14.94 -8.18 2.18
CA PRO A 69 -14.98 -7.59 0.85
C PRO A 69 -15.02 -8.66 -0.23
N PHE A 70 -15.89 -8.49 -1.22
CA PHE A 70 -15.99 -9.41 -2.35
C PHE A 70 -14.67 -9.51 -3.13
N LEU A 71 -14.00 -8.37 -3.34
CA LEU A 71 -12.67 -8.33 -3.98
C LEU A 71 -11.66 -9.25 -3.26
N THR A 72 -11.66 -9.23 -1.92
CA THR A 72 -10.75 -10.07 -1.12
C THR A 72 -11.04 -11.55 -1.31
N ASN A 73 -12.33 -11.95 -1.24
CA ASN A 73 -12.70 -13.36 -1.40
C ASN A 73 -12.52 -13.84 -2.84
N ALA A 74 -12.81 -12.99 -3.82
CA ALA A 74 -12.55 -13.27 -5.23
C ALA A 74 -11.08 -13.58 -5.50
N ASN A 75 -10.16 -12.80 -4.91
CA ASN A 75 -8.73 -13.07 -5.02
C ASN A 75 -8.32 -14.38 -4.33
N LYS A 76 -8.85 -14.67 -3.13
CA LYS A 76 -8.59 -15.95 -2.43
C LYS A 76 -8.99 -17.16 -3.26
N LEU A 77 -10.03 -17.01 -4.08
CA LEU A 77 -10.54 -18.06 -4.97
C LEU A 77 -9.97 -17.97 -6.40
N ASN A 78 -8.89 -17.19 -6.60
CA ASN A 78 -8.18 -17.05 -7.87
C ASN A 78 -9.02 -16.46 -9.01
N ALA A 79 -9.85 -15.47 -8.73
CA ALA A 79 -10.57 -14.69 -9.74
C ALA A 79 -9.60 -13.79 -10.53
N ALA A 80 -9.00 -14.32 -11.57
CA ALA A 80 -7.89 -13.71 -12.30
C ALA A 80 -8.14 -12.26 -12.76
N LYS A 81 -9.38 -11.94 -13.18
CA LYS A 81 -9.73 -10.59 -13.66
C LYS A 81 -9.74 -9.51 -12.55
N LEU A 82 -9.86 -9.91 -11.29
CA LEU A 82 -9.87 -9.00 -10.14
C LEU A 82 -8.52 -8.95 -9.42
N SER A 83 -7.63 -9.92 -9.67
CA SER A 83 -6.31 -10.01 -9.04
C SER A 83 -5.44 -8.75 -9.24
N PRO A 84 -5.38 -8.08 -10.39
CA PRO A 84 -4.52 -6.90 -10.57
C PRO A 84 -4.84 -5.77 -9.58
N LEU A 85 -6.12 -5.54 -9.30
CA LEU A 85 -6.53 -4.54 -8.33
C LEU A 85 -6.20 -4.98 -6.89
N TYR A 86 -6.49 -6.24 -6.56
CA TYR A 86 -6.14 -6.77 -5.25
C TYR A 86 -4.64 -6.70 -4.98
N ASP A 87 -3.81 -7.09 -5.96
CA ASP A 87 -2.35 -7.05 -5.85
C ASP A 87 -1.83 -5.62 -5.67
N TRP A 88 -2.49 -4.64 -6.27
CA TRP A 88 -2.16 -3.26 -6.05
C TRP A 88 -2.39 -2.84 -4.59
N PHE A 89 -3.54 -3.18 -3.99
CA PHE A 89 -3.83 -2.93 -2.58
C PHE A 89 -2.86 -3.68 -1.65
N ALA A 90 -2.57 -4.94 -1.95
CA ALA A 90 -1.76 -5.80 -1.09
C ALA A 90 -0.26 -5.47 -1.16
N ASN A 91 0.25 -5.06 -2.32
CA ASN A 91 1.68 -5.02 -2.60
C ASN A 91 2.21 -3.64 -3.01
N LYS A 92 1.34 -2.69 -3.40
CA LYS A 92 1.75 -1.36 -3.88
C LYS A 92 1.25 -0.23 -3.01
N LEU A 93 0.04 -0.35 -2.44
CA LEU A 93 -0.52 0.69 -1.59
C LEU A 93 0.20 0.72 -0.25
N THR A 94 0.71 1.88 0.12
CA THR A 94 1.24 2.15 1.47
C THR A 94 0.37 3.20 2.13
N ILE A 95 -0.26 2.83 3.25
CA ILE A 95 -1.06 3.77 4.04
C ILE A 95 -0.18 4.32 5.16
N ILE A 96 -0.05 5.64 5.22
CA ILE A 96 0.75 6.34 6.21
C ILE A 96 -0.20 7.04 7.19
N PHE A 97 -0.12 6.68 8.45
CA PHE A 97 -0.81 7.37 9.53
C PHE A 97 0.15 8.34 10.24
N PRO A 98 -0.35 9.34 10.99
CA PRO A 98 0.51 10.23 11.77
C PRO A 98 1.43 9.49 12.76
N GLN A 99 1.01 8.31 13.22
CA GLN A 99 1.78 7.45 14.14
C GLN A 99 2.62 6.39 13.42
N SER A 100 2.58 6.33 12.09
CA SER A 100 3.35 5.33 11.34
C SER A 100 4.83 5.61 11.50
N MET A 101 5.55 4.63 12.00
CA MET A 101 7.01 4.64 11.95
C MET A 101 7.46 4.03 10.62
N PHE A 102 8.27 4.76 9.87
CA PHE A 102 8.90 4.23 8.67
C PHE A 102 9.99 3.25 9.08
N THR A 103 9.66 1.97 9.10
CA THR A 103 10.64 0.90 9.37
C THR A 103 11.44 0.52 8.11
N GLN A 104 11.01 0.98 6.94
CA GLN A 104 11.78 0.79 5.72
C GLN A 104 13.03 1.68 5.76
N ARG A 105 14.15 1.08 5.39
CA ARG A 105 15.44 1.74 5.26
C ARG A 105 15.25 3.05 4.47
N VAL A 106 15.21 4.17 5.16
CA VAL A 106 15.64 5.42 4.53
C VAL A 106 17.12 5.15 4.26
N ARG A 107 17.47 4.74 3.04
CA ARG A 107 18.84 4.87 2.59
C ARG A 107 19.14 6.34 2.78
N TYR A 108 20.02 6.64 3.71
CA TYR A 108 20.53 7.99 3.87
C TYR A 108 21.01 8.38 2.47
N ALA A 109 20.28 9.31 1.88
CA ALA A 109 20.59 9.70 0.54
C ALA A 109 21.98 10.31 0.59
N ASP A 110 22.91 9.74 -0.15
CA ASP A 110 24.22 10.33 -0.39
C ASP A 110 23.96 11.75 -0.93
N PRO A 111 24.65 12.82 -0.44
CA PRO A 111 24.44 14.19 -0.91
C PRO A 111 24.51 14.36 -2.44
N GLY A 112 25.05 13.36 -3.14
CA GLY A 112 25.11 13.31 -4.61
C GLY A 112 23.94 12.55 -5.27
N ASP A 113 23.07 11.89 -4.53
CA ASP A 113 22.03 11.03 -5.08
C ASP A 113 20.87 11.84 -5.68
N ILE A 114 20.41 11.40 -6.86
CA ILE A 114 19.24 11.94 -7.57
C ILE A 114 17.97 11.88 -6.69
N LEU A 115 17.84 10.85 -5.85
CA LEU A 115 16.70 10.69 -4.94
C LEU A 115 16.63 11.82 -3.90
N SER A 116 17.77 12.28 -3.37
CA SER A 116 17.82 13.40 -2.42
C SER A 116 17.38 14.70 -3.05
N LYS A 117 17.84 14.99 -4.28
CA LYS A 117 17.44 16.19 -5.03
C LYS A 117 15.95 16.20 -5.35
N ASN A 118 15.42 15.05 -5.79
CA ASN A 118 14.00 14.91 -6.09
C ASN A 118 13.14 15.01 -4.82
N ALA A 119 13.62 14.50 -3.69
CA ALA A 119 12.91 14.62 -2.40
C ALA A 119 12.81 16.06 -1.94
N VAL A 120 13.90 16.86 -2.04
CA VAL A 120 13.85 18.30 -1.72
C VAL A 120 12.88 19.04 -2.64
N THR A 121 12.95 18.78 -3.95
CA THR A 121 12.03 19.39 -4.92
C THR A 121 10.57 19.08 -4.56
N LEU A 122 10.26 17.81 -4.29
CA LEU A 122 8.92 17.39 -3.90
C LEU A 122 8.45 18.06 -2.60
N MET A 123 9.31 18.12 -1.58
CA MET A 123 9.00 18.77 -0.31
C MET A 123 8.73 20.26 -0.48
N THR A 124 9.47 20.93 -1.34
CA THR A 124 9.26 22.34 -1.68
C THR A 124 7.93 22.54 -2.42
N GLU A 125 7.64 21.71 -3.43
CA GLU A 125 6.38 21.77 -4.20
C GLU A 125 5.15 21.47 -3.32
N LEU A 126 5.27 20.58 -2.36
CA LEU A 126 4.22 20.28 -1.39
C LEU A 126 4.07 21.33 -0.28
N HIS A 127 4.83 22.43 -0.32
CA HIS A 127 4.79 23.51 0.67
C HIS A 127 4.95 23.02 2.12
N THR A 128 5.81 22.00 2.34
CA THR A 128 6.05 21.42 3.68
C THR A 128 6.81 22.36 4.62
N GLY A 129 7.36 23.45 4.11
CA GLY A 129 8.27 24.33 4.84
C GLY A 129 9.71 23.80 4.91
N ILE A 130 10.01 22.67 4.25
CA ILE A 130 11.35 22.09 4.15
C ILE A 130 11.90 22.46 2.77
N ASP A 131 12.91 23.31 2.75
CA ASP A 131 13.58 23.79 1.53
C ASP A 131 14.99 23.21 1.36
N HIS A 132 15.52 22.61 2.43
CA HIS A 132 16.85 22.01 2.43
C HIS A 132 16.96 20.90 3.48
N PHE A 133 17.73 19.86 3.17
CA PHE A 133 18.26 18.91 4.16
C PHE A 133 19.64 18.44 3.73
N GLU A 134 20.47 18.10 4.70
CA GLU A 134 21.82 17.61 4.47
C GLU A 134 22.13 16.42 5.39
N THR A 135 23.07 15.61 4.96
CA THR A 135 23.61 14.53 5.79
C THR A 135 24.87 15.06 6.47
N VAL A 136 24.87 15.04 7.80
CA VAL A 136 26.01 15.49 8.60
C VAL A 136 26.64 14.29 9.29
N VAL A 137 27.95 14.19 9.20
CA VAL A 137 28.72 13.18 9.97
C VAL A 137 28.82 13.66 11.41
N VAL A 138 28.17 12.97 12.32
CA VAL A 138 28.23 13.29 13.75
C VAL A 138 29.38 12.47 14.37
N PRO A 139 30.38 13.11 15.01
CA PRO A 139 31.41 12.41 15.75
C PRO A 139 30.77 11.55 16.86
N LYS A 140 31.37 10.36 17.10
CA LYS A 140 30.87 9.39 18.08
C LYS A 140 30.60 10.02 19.47
N ASP A 141 31.48 10.92 19.89
CA ASP A 141 31.39 11.59 21.20
C ASP A 141 30.25 12.61 21.29
N ASN A 142 29.66 13.00 20.17
CA ASN A 142 28.56 13.96 20.10
C ASN A 142 27.18 13.27 19.92
N ILE A 143 27.14 11.93 19.88
CA ILE A 143 25.89 11.19 19.81
C ILE A 143 25.25 11.17 21.22
N PRO A 144 24.00 11.65 21.39
CA PRO A 144 23.34 11.76 22.71
C PRO A 144 22.82 10.40 23.21
N LEU A 145 23.68 9.39 23.25
CA LEU A 145 23.41 8.05 23.73
C LEU A 145 24.49 7.59 24.71
N PRO A 146 24.16 6.70 25.67
CA PRO A 146 25.16 6.05 26.50
C PRO A 146 26.21 5.34 25.63
N LYS A 147 27.47 5.44 26.07
CA LYS A 147 28.61 4.91 25.30
C LYS A 147 28.50 3.41 25.03
N GLU A 148 27.97 2.67 26.00
CA GLU A 148 27.75 1.22 25.93
C GLU A 148 26.79 0.86 24.79
N ILE A 149 25.74 1.69 24.60
CA ILE A 149 24.75 1.52 23.52
C ILE A 149 25.43 1.81 22.16
N ILE A 150 26.19 2.90 22.09
CA ILE A 150 26.90 3.26 20.84
C ILE A 150 27.86 2.16 20.42
N ASP A 151 28.63 1.61 21.38
CA ASP A 151 29.58 0.55 21.10
C ASP A 151 28.89 -0.74 20.62
N SER A 152 27.78 -1.11 21.27
CA SER A 152 26.94 -2.24 20.84
C SER A 152 26.40 -2.06 19.42
N LEU A 153 25.92 -0.86 19.07
CA LEU A 153 25.40 -0.54 17.74
C LEU A 153 26.49 -0.65 16.67
N ILE A 154 27.70 -0.15 16.97
CA ILE A 154 28.85 -0.24 16.06
C ILE A 154 29.27 -1.70 15.84
N GLU A 155 29.34 -2.51 16.92
CA GLU A 155 29.65 -3.93 16.78
C GLU A 155 28.61 -4.69 15.94
N GLN A 156 27.32 -4.38 16.14
CA GLN A 156 26.25 -4.99 15.35
C GLN A 156 26.37 -4.60 13.88
N TRP A 157 26.61 -3.32 13.59
CA TRP A 157 26.82 -2.87 12.22
C TRP A 157 28.04 -3.52 11.56
N GLN A 158 29.16 -3.65 12.28
CA GLN A 158 30.37 -4.30 11.77
C GLN A 158 30.14 -5.79 11.46
N LYS A 159 29.28 -6.48 12.23
CA LYS A 159 28.97 -7.91 12.04
C LYS A 159 27.97 -8.14 10.90
N THR A 160 26.98 -7.27 10.75
CA THR A 160 25.86 -7.50 9.84
C THR A 160 25.97 -6.71 8.53
N GLY A 161 26.79 -5.65 8.50
CA GLY A 161 26.81 -4.67 7.39
C GLY A 161 25.50 -3.89 7.26
N GLU A 162 24.57 -4.08 8.19
CA GLU A 162 23.26 -3.43 8.18
C GLU A 162 23.22 -2.29 9.21
N PRO A 163 22.64 -1.11 8.84
CA PRO A 163 22.45 -0.03 9.79
C PRO A 163 21.50 -0.46 10.90
N VAL A 164 21.90 -0.21 12.14
CA VAL A 164 21.14 -0.58 13.34
C VAL A 164 19.92 0.30 13.47
N ARG A 165 18.77 -0.29 13.81
CA ARG A 165 17.49 0.42 13.98
C ARG A 165 17.32 0.84 15.42
N TRP A 166 16.79 2.07 15.64
CA TRP A 166 16.45 2.57 16.96
C TRP A 166 15.40 1.72 17.71
N GLY A 167 14.60 0.92 17.02
CA GLY A 167 13.58 0.05 17.60
C GLY A 167 14.10 -1.29 18.15
N ASP A 168 15.33 -1.68 17.80
CA ASP A 168 15.90 -2.98 18.23
C ASP A 168 16.58 -2.89 19.60
N CYS A 169 16.56 -1.71 20.23
CA CYS A 169 17.25 -1.41 21.48
C CYS A 169 16.31 -1.14 22.68
N MET A 170 14.99 -1.38 22.55
CA MET A 170 14.03 -1.27 23.67
C MET A 170 13.49 -2.61 24.12
#